data_687fdabd895c219af69af74867920f24
#
_entry.id   687fdabd895c219af69af74867920f24
#
_cell.length_a   1.000
_cell.length_b   1.000
_cell.length_c   1.000
_cell.angle_alpha   90.00
_cell.angle_beta   90.00
_cell.angle_gamma   90.00
#
_symmetry.space_group_name_H-M   'P 1'
#
loop_
_entity.id
_entity.type
_entity.pdbx_description
1 polymer ?
#
loop_
_entity_poly.entity_id
_entity_poly.type
_entity_poly.pdbx_seq_one_letter_code
_entity_poly.pdbx_strand_id
1 'polypeptide(L)'
;MTKHIFVTGGVVSSLGKGITAASLGRLLKSRGYRVTMQKADPYLNVDPGTMSPFQHGEVFVTEDGYESDLDLGHYERFIDENLTRDSNFTTGAIYQDLIARERHGDFLGGTVQVIPHVTNAIKAKFRGVEEQTDADVVITELGGTIGDIEGQPFVEAIRQYKKDAGAENVCYIHVSLVPYIAAAHEVKTKPTQHSVKELRSFGIQPDIIVLRSDHHIDDDVRAKIASFTDVDVDCVFTCEDAPSIYDVPRMMAEQDFDLRVCERLGLDPRERDMADWERFLAAKDHAENEGDPVKIALVGKYTQLPDAYLSVIEA
;
A
#
# COMPACT_ATOMS: atom_id res chain seq x y z
N MET A 1 -9.54 13.11 15.02
CA MET A 1 -9.31 13.39 13.58
C MET A 1 -8.53 12.22 13.04
N THR A 2 -9.03 11.63 11.99
CA THR A 2 -8.44 10.46 11.35
C THR A 2 -7.04 10.75 10.81
N LYS A 3 -6.14 9.81 10.94
CA LYS A 3 -4.79 9.89 10.41
C LYS A 3 -4.70 9.19 9.06
N HIS A 4 -3.97 9.77 8.13
CA HIS A 4 -3.81 9.24 6.78
C HIS A 4 -2.36 8.86 6.51
N ILE A 5 -2.17 7.64 6.05
CA ILE A 5 -0.86 7.12 5.65
C ILE A 5 -0.93 6.85 4.15
N PHE A 6 -0.07 7.49 3.38
CA PHE A 6 0.04 7.24 1.95
C PHE A 6 1.29 6.42 1.66
N VAL A 7 1.09 5.22 1.12
CA VAL A 7 2.16 4.31 0.73
C VAL A 7 2.41 4.43 -0.77
N THR A 8 3.60 4.87 -1.12
CA THR A 8 4.06 5.01 -2.50
C THR A 8 5.19 4.03 -2.79
N GLY A 9 5.47 3.74 -4.04
CA GLY A 9 6.59 2.89 -4.40
C GLY A 9 7.39 3.39 -5.57
N GLY A 10 8.62 2.96 -5.65
CA GLY A 10 9.51 3.34 -6.73
C GLY A 10 10.43 2.23 -7.18
N VAL A 11 11.11 2.46 -8.30
CA VAL A 11 12.07 1.59 -8.98
C VAL A 11 11.39 0.52 -9.85
N VAL A 12 10.54 -0.32 -9.28
CA VAL A 12 9.85 -1.41 -10.02
C VAL A 12 8.43 -1.63 -9.50
N SER A 13 7.57 -2.23 -10.33
CA SER A 13 6.27 -2.77 -9.91
C SER A 13 6.45 -4.06 -9.11
N SER A 14 5.39 -4.55 -8.49
CA SER A 14 5.37 -5.78 -7.67
C SER A 14 6.42 -5.80 -6.54
N LEU A 15 6.70 -4.61 -6.00
CA LEU A 15 7.71 -4.40 -4.95
C LEU A 15 7.24 -4.86 -3.55
N GLY A 16 5.96 -5.22 -3.41
CA GLY A 16 5.38 -5.59 -2.12
C GLY A 16 4.86 -4.39 -1.32
N LYS A 17 4.46 -3.29 -2.00
CA LYS A 17 3.78 -2.15 -1.35
C LYS A 17 2.54 -2.59 -0.58
N GLY A 18 1.68 -3.41 -1.20
CA GLY A 18 0.45 -3.92 -0.60
C GLY A 18 0.72 -4.69 0.69
N ILE A 19 1.68 -5.61 0.66
CA ILE A 19 2.07 -6.38 1.84
C ILE A 19 2.67 -5.50 2.93
N THR A 20 3.51 -4.51 2.56
CA THR A 20 4.05 -3.54 3.53
C THR A 20 2.94 -2.70 4.18
N ALA A 21 1.98 -2.21 3.37
CA ALA A 21 0.83 -1.45 3.84
C ALA A 21 -0.09 -2.29 4.74
N ALA A 22 -0.40 -3.52 4.31
CA ALA A 22 -1.22 -4.47 5.06
C ALA A 22 -0.56 -4.86 6.39
N SER A 23 0.77 -5.09 6.38
CA SER A 23 1.54 -5.37 7.59
C SER A 23 1.48 -4.22 8.59
N LEU A 24 1.62 -2.99 8.12
CA LEU A 24 1.43 -1.81 8.97
C LEU A 24 0.00 -1.75 9.52
N GLY A 25 -1.00 -2.02 8.68
CA GLY A 25 -2.39 -2.09 9.10
C GLY A 25 -2.60 -3.09 10.23
N ARG A 26 -2.02 -4.29 10.10
CA ARG A 26 -2.03 -5.32 11.15
C ARG A 26 -1.39 -4.82 12.44
N LEU A 27 -0.21 -4.21 12.34
CA LEU A 27 0.52 -3.73 13.52
C LEU A 27 -0.22 -2.61 14.26
N LEU A 28 -0.82 -1.65 13.54
CA LEU A 28 -1.63 -0.60 14.14
C LEU A 28 -2.92 -1.15 14.77
N LYS A 29 -3.56 -2.14 14.12
CA LYS A 29 -4.69 -2.87 14.71
C LYS A 29 -4.28 -3.59 15.99
N SER A 30 -3.10 -4.19 16.04
CA SER A 30 -2.54 -4.83 17.23
C SER A 30 -2.24 -3.84 18.38
N ARG A 31 -2.17 -2.54 18.09
CA ARG A 31 -2.16 -1.47 19.10
C ARG A 31 -3.55 -0.97 19.47
N GLY A 32 -4.61 -1.59 18.95
CA GLY A 32 -5.99 -1.23 19.25
C GLY A 32 -6.51 -0.01 18.51
N TYR A 33 -5.92 0.35 17.35
CA TYR A 33 -6.48 1.34 16.45
C TYR A 33 -7.48 0.70 15.48
N ARG A 34 -8.54 1.42 15.15
CA ARG A 34 -9.43 1.07 14.04
C ARG A 34 -8.75 1.49 12.75
N VAL A 35 -8.42 0.53 11.92
CA VAL A 35 -7.68 0.72 10.68
C VAL A 35 -8.53 0.31 9.50
N THR A 36 -8.58 1.13 8.48
CA THR A 36 -9.09 0.75 7.16
C THR A 36 -8.04 0.98 6.09
N MET A 37 -8.20 0.31 4.96
CA MET A 37 -7.25 0.37 3.87
C MET A 37 -7.91 0.75 2.57
N GLN A 38 -7.14 1.41 1.70
CA GLN A 38 -7.62 1.87 0.41
C GLN A 38 -6.56 1.69 -0.66
N LYS A 39 -6.98 1.26 -1.85
CA LYS A 39 -6.16 1.12 -3.05
C LYS A 39 -6.53 2.20 -4.05
N ALA A 40 -5.55 2.94 -4.53
CA ALA A 40 -5.69 3.95 -5.57
C ALA A 40 -4.89 3.53 -6.81
N ASP A 41 -5.58 3.10 -7.87
CA ASP A 41 -4.95 2.54 -9.06
C ASP A 41 -4.92 3.53 -10.21
N PRO A 42 -3.74 3.81 -10.80
CA PRO A 42 -3.60 4.86 -11.82
C PRO A 42 -4.03 4.45 -13.23
N TYR A 43 -4.45 3.20 -13.47
CA TYR A 43 -4.88 2.77 -14.79
C TYR A 43 -6.26 3.33 -15.19
N LEU A 44 -6.53 3.34 -16.52
CA LEU A 44 -7.76 3.91 -17.11
C LEU A 44 -8.94 2.94 -17.15
N ASN A 45 -8.80 1.69 -16.74
CA ASN A 45 -9.94 0.81 -16.55
C ASN A 45 -10.83 1.36 -15.44
N VAL A 46 -12.15 1.29 -15.62
CA VAL A 46 -13.12 1.80 -14.64
C VAL A 46 -13.06 0.95 -13.35
N ASP A 47 -12.93 -0.35 -13.54
CA ASP A 47 -12.71 -1.34 -12.48
C ASP A 47 -11.85 -2.50 -13.02
N PRO A 48 -11.35 -3.40 -12.17
CA PRO A 48 -10.57 -4.57 -12.59
C PRO A 48 -11.37 -5.70 -13.22
N GLY A 49 -12.70 -5.68 -13.18
CA GLY A 49 -13.57 -6.81 -13.55
C GLY A 49 -13.39 -7.35 -14.96
N THR A 50 -12.95 -6.50 -15.90
CA THR A 50 -12.68 -6.89 -17.28
C THR A 50 -11.21 -7.07 -17.60
N MET A 51 -10.32 -6.90 -16.63
CA MET A 51 -8.89 -7.00 -16.83
C MET A 51 -8.44 -8.46 -16.92
N SER A 52 -7.37 -8.70 -17.69
CA SER A 52 -6.82 -10.05 -17.81
C SER A 52 -6.12 -10.48 -16.53
N PRO A 53 -6.48 -11.61 -15.92
CA PRO A 53 -5.77 -12.15 -14.77
C PRO A 53 -4.26 -12.39 -14.99
N PHE A 54 -3.83 -12.59 -16.24
CA PHE A 54 -2.41 -12.69 -16.58
C PHE A 54 -1.63 -11.37 -16.39
N GLN A 55 -2.31 -10.24 -16.36
CA GLN A 55 -1.70 -8.93 -16.19
C GLN A 55 -1.86 -8.35 -14.78
N HIS A 56 -2.99 -8.67 -14.12
CA HIS A 56 -3.39 -8.05 -12.86
C HIS A 56 -3.67 -9.03 -11.73
N GLY A 57 -3.54 -10.34 -11.96
CA GLY A 57 -3.92 -11.35 -10.99
C GLY A 57 -5.45 -11.52 -10.88
N GLU A 58 -5.93 -11.99 -9.76
CA GLU A 58 -7.35 -12.19 -9.53
C GLU A 58 -8.13 -10.87 -9.46
N VAL A 59 -9.40 -10.92 -9.81
CA VAL A 59 -10.37 -9.89 -9.46
C VAL A 59 -10.93 -10.25 -8.09
N PHE A 60 -10.56 -9.49 -7.08
CA PHE A 60 -11.08 -9.69 -5.73
C PHE A 60 -12.47 -9.06 -5.62
N VAL A 61 -13.43 -9.77 -5.05
CA VAL A 61 -14.80 -9.28 -4.89
C VAL A 61 -15.05 -8.99 -3.41
N THR A 62 -15.32 -7.72 -3.11
CA THR A 62 -15.65 -7.28 -1.74
C THR A 62 -17.01 -7.80 -1.29
N GLU A 63 -17.31 -7.71 0.02
CA GLU A 63 -18.59 -8.17 0.57
C GLU A 63 -19.82 -7.49 -0.06
N ASP A 64 -19.69 -6.23 -0.48
CA ASP A 64 -20.75 -5.48 -1.18
C ASP A 64 -20.82 -5.78 -2.69
N GLY A 65 -20.08 -6.77 -3.18
CA GLY A 65 -20.10 -7.25 -4.55
C GLY A 65 -19.33 -6.39 -5.56
N TYR A 66 -18.42 -5.53 -5.11
CA TYR A 66 -17.58 -4.74 -5.99
C TYR A 66 -16.36 -5.53 -6.46
N GLU A 67 -16.11 -5.50 -7.76
CA GLU A 67 -14.93 -6.09 -8.39
C GLU A 67 -13.73 -5.17 -8.21
N SER A 68 -12.69 -5.62 -7.50
CA SER A 68 -11.57 -4.82 -7.06
C SER A 68 -10.22 -5.46 -7.34
N ASP A 69 -9.15 -4.73 -7.08
CA ASP A 69 -7.78 -5.21 -7.18
C ASP A 69 -7.47 -6.31 -6.15
N LEU A 70 -6.60 -7.25 -6.50
CA LEU A 70 -6.19 -8.38 -5.66
C LEU A 70 -5.61 -7.97 -4.30
N ASP A 71 -5.01 -6.77 -4.22
CA ASP A 71 -4.42 -6.27 -2.99
C ASP A 71 -5.46 -6.10 -1.86
N LEU A 72 -6.76 -5.88 -2.21
CA LEU A 72 -7.81 -5.83 -1.21
C LEU A 72 -7.94 -7.15 -0.44
N GLY A 73 -7.74 -8.27 -1.10
CA GLY A 73 -7.70 -9.57 -0.43
C GLY A 73 -6.56 -9.67 0.59
N HIS A 74 -5.37 -9.15 0.27
CA HIS A 74 -4.29 -9.04 1.25
C HIS A 74 -4.68 -8.12 2.41
N TYR A 75 -5.28 -6.96 2.13
CA TYR A 75 -5.68 -6.04 3.17
C TYR A 75 -6.66 -6.69 4.15
N GLU A 76 -7.75 -7.30 3.65
CA GLU A 76 -8.74 -7.98 4.49
C GLU A 76 -8.11 -9.08 5.36
N ARG A 77 -7.24 -9.93 4.77
CA ARG A 77 -6.58 -11.01 5.52
C ARG A 77 -5.67 -10.49 6.64
N PHE A 78 -5.01 -9.34 6.43
CA PHE A 78 -4.09 -8.78 7.43
C PHE A 78 -4.80 -7.98 8.51
N ILE A 79 -5.75 -7.12 8.13
CA ILE A 79 -6.46 -6.28 9.11
C ILE A 79 -7.69 -6.97 9.70
N ASP A 80 -8.11 -8.13 9.19
CA ASP A 80 -9.29 -8.87 9.64
C ASP A 80 -10.55 -7.99 9.67
N GLU A 81 -10.80 -7.28 8.57
CA GLU A 81 -11.94 -6.40 8.35
C GLU A 81 -12.38 -6.49 6.90
N ASN A 82 -13.69 -6.58 6.66
CA ASN A 82 -14.21 -6.54 5.32
C ASN A 82 -14.11 -5.12 4.73
N LEU A 83 -13.62 -5.04 3.51
CA LEU A 83 -13.53 -3.80 2.74
C LEU A 83 -14.73 -3.66 1.79
N THR A 84 -14.93 -2.47 1.28
CA THR A 84 -16.03 -2.13 0.40
C THR A 84 -15.55 -1.48 -0.89
N ARG A 85 -16.46 -1.18 -1.80
CA ARG A 85 -16.19 -0.43 -3.04
C ARG A 85 -15.46 0.89 -2.85
N ASP A 86 -15.56 1.51 -1.68
CA ASP A 86 -14.87 2.76 -1.38
C ASP A 86 -13.39 2.54 -1.02
N SER A 87 -13.01 1.29 -0.81
CA SER A 87 -11.62 0.88 -0.56
C SER A 87 -10.78 0.70 -1.84
N ASN A 88 -11.40 0.76 -3.03
CA ASN A 88 -10.65 0.74 -4.30
C ASN A 88 -11.23 1.74 -5.29
N PHE A 89 -10.38 2.50 -5.94
CA PHE A 89 -10.78 3.38 -7.03
C PHE A 89 -9.66 3.56 -8.05
N THR A 90 -10.05 3.79 -9.30
CA THR A 90 -9.16 3.88 -10.45
C THR A 90 -9.18 5.26 -11.07
N THR A 91 -8.18 5.59 -11.87
CA THR A 91 -8.23 6.77 -12.74
C THR A 91 -9.46 6.74 -13.64
N GLY A 92 -9.77 5.55 -14.22
CA GLY A 92 -10.94 5.41 -15.10
C GLY A 92 -12.24 5.77 -14.42
N ALA A 93 -12.48 5.29 -13.20
CA ALA A 93 -13.67 5.61 -12.42
C ALA A 93 -13.77 7.12 -12.10
N ILE A 94 -12.66 7.74 -11.72
CA ILE A 94 -12.60 9.20 -11.43
C ILE A 94 -12.95 10.01 -12.67
N TYR A 95 -12.32 9.70 -13.83
CA TYR A 95 -12.58 10.44 -15.07
C TYR A 95 -13.99 10.18 -15.62
N GLN A 96 -14.50 8.96 -15.51
CA GLN A 96 -15.86 8.62 -15.94
C GLN A 96 -16.90 9.48 -15.18
N ASP A 97 -16.82 9.54 -13.84
CA ASP A 97 -17.69 10.36 -13.03
C ASP A 97 -17.55 11.85 -13.40
N LEU A 98 -16.32 12.34 -13.50
CA LEU A 98 -16.06 13.74 -13.78
C LEU A 98 -16.60 14.17 -15.15
N ILE A 99 -16.43 13.34 -16.18
CA ILE A 99 -16.95 13.59 -17.53
C ILE A 99 -18.47 13.52 -17.53
N ALA A 100 -19.09 12.57 -16.83
CA ALA A 100 -20.54 12.48 -16.71
C ALA A 100 -21.13 13.76 -16.08
N ARG A 101 -20.51 14.27 -15.03
CA ARG A 101 -20.91 15.51 -14.35
C ARG A 101 -20.70 16.75 -15.24
N GLU A 102 -19.63 16.78 -16.01
CA GLU A 102 -19.41 17.85 -17.00
C GLU A 102 -20.53 17.86 -18.04
N ARG A 103 -20.87 16.68 -18.60
CA ARG A 103 -21.95 16.56 -19.60
C ARG A 103 -23.34 16.87 -19.01
N HIS A 104 -23.54 16.61 -17.72
CA HIS A 104 -24.78 16.99 -17.01
C HIS A 104 -24.89 18.51 -16.74
N GLY A 105 -23.76 19.23 -16.76
CA GLY A 105 -23.73 20.68 -16.54
C GLY A 105 -23.38 21.10 -15.12
N ASP A 106 -22.90 20.23 -14.28
CA ASP A 106 -22.59 20.50 -12.85
C ASP A 106 -21.53 21.60 -12.68
N PHE A 107 -20.71 21.84 -13.69
CA PHE A 107 -19.65 22.85 -13.67
C PHE A 107 -20.09 24.20 -14.26
N LEU A 108 -21.36 24.37 -14.62
CA LEU A 108 -21.95 25.65 -15.12
C LEU A 108 -21.16 26.30 -16.24
N GLY A 109 -20.57 25.51 -17.15
CA GLY A 109 -19.76 25.99 -18.28
C GLY A 109 -18.31 26.35 -17.91
N GLY A 110 -17.88 26.10 -16.68
CA GLY A 110 -16.50 26.29 -16.27
C GLY A 110 -15.57 25.29 -16.94
N THR A 111 -14.29 25.68 -17.14
CA THR A 111 -13.26 24.77 -17.68
C THR A 111 -12.90 23.71 -16.64
N VAL A 112 -13.12 22.43 -16.96
CA VAL A 112 -12.75 21.30 -16.11
C VAL A 112 -11.29 20.89 -16.42
N GLN A 113 -10.45 20.80 -15.38
CA GLN A 113 -9.01 20.57 -15.49
C GLN A 113 -8.56 19.49 -14.51
N VAL A 114 -7.35 18.94 -14.70
CA VAL A 114 -6.77 17.98 -13.75
C VAL A 114 -6.67 18.62 -12.35
N ILE A 115 -6.11 19.82 -12.26
CA ILE A 115 -6.16 20.64 -11.04
C ILE A 115 -7.15 21.78 -11.27
N PRO A 116 -8.18 21.94 -10.44
CA PRO A 116 -8.44 21.22 -9.19
C PRO A 116 -9.41 20.03 -9.30
N HIS A 117 -10.03 19.76 -10.46
CA HIS A 117 -11.22 18.91 -10.52
C HIS A 117 -10.90 17.43 -10.31
N VAL A 118 -9.91 16.88 -11.04
CA VAL A 118 -9.49 15.48 -10.85
C VAL A 118 -8.87 15.30 -9.46
N THR A 119 -7.97 16.19 -9.04
CA THR A 119 -7.33 16.10 -7.72
C THR A 119 -8.35 16.23 -6.58
N ASN A 120 -9.38 17.05 -6.71
CA ASN A 120 -10.46 17.14 -5.72
C ASN A 120 -11.31 15.88 -5.69
N ALA A 121 -11.61 15.27 -6.85
CA ALA A 121 -12.34 14.00 -6.92
C ALA A 121 -11.54 12.88 -6.24
N ILE A 122 -10.23 12.80 -6.45
CA ILE A 122 -9.35 11.84 -5.76
C ILE A 122 -9.34 12.10 -4.25
N LYS A 123 -9.16 13.35 -3.82
CA LYS A 123 -9.18 13.71 -2.39
C LYS A 123 -10.52 13.41 -1.72
N ALA A 124 -11.63 13.51 -2.46
CA ALA A 124 -12.95 13.12 -1.97
C ALA A 124 -13.03 11.62 -1.68
N LYS A 125 -12.34 10.77 -2.47
CA LYS A 125 -12.25 9.34 -2.17
C LYS A 125 -11.50 9.05 -0.87
N PHE A 126 -10.42 9.78 -0.59
CA PHE A 126 -9.69 9.64 0.69
C PHE A 126 -10.59 9.98 1.90
N ARG A 127 -11.42 11.01 1.80
CA ARG A 127 -12.37 11.39 2.86
C ARG A 127 -13.56 10.43 2.94
N GLY A 128 -14.04 9.95 1.80
CA GLY A 128 -15.23 9.09 1.77
C GLY A 128 -15.04 7.80 2.57
N VAL A 129 -13.88 7.17 2.49
CA VAL A 129 -13.59 5.96 3.27
C VAL A 129 -13.47 6.26 4.77
N GLU A 130 -12.91 7.41 5.14
CA GLU A 130 -12.85 7.88 6.53
C GLU A 130 -14.25 8.04 7.12
N GLU A 131 -15.14 8.73 6.40
CA GLU A 131 -16.52 9.02 6.85
C GLU A 131 -17.37 7.76 7.02
N GLN A 132 -17.09 6.71 6.23
CA GLN A 132 -17.89 5.48 6.26
C GLN A 132 -17.43 4.47 7.31
N THR A 133 -16.16 4.48 7.68
CA THR A 133 -15.56 3.42 8.52
C THR A 133 -15.33 3.85 9.97
N ASP A 134 -15.47 5.14 10.30
CA ASP A 134 -15.10 5.68 11.63
C ASP A 134 -13.68 5.27 12.05
N ALA A 135 -12.77 5.13 11.08
CA ALA A 135 -11.40 4.67 11.30
C ALA A 135 -10.54 5.73 12.01
N ASP A 136 -9.67 5.27 12.89
CA ASP A 136 -8.64 6.12 13.50
C ASP A 136 -7.49 6.36 12.51
N VAL A 137 -7.22 5.38 11.64
CA VAL A 137 -6.16 5.43 10.63
C VAL A 137 -6.66 4.87 9.30
N VAL A 138 -6.43 5.63 8.23
CA VAL A 138 -6.64 5.20 6.84
C VAL A 138 -5.28 5.02 6.17
N ILE A 139 -5.01 3.83 5.63
CA ILE A 139 -3.81 3.56 4.86
C ILE A 139 -4.20 3.47 3.39
N THR A 140 -3.72 4.41 2.59
CA THR A 140 -3.95 4.42 1.14
C THR A 140 -2.68 4.03 0.40
N GLU A 141 -2.72 2.94 -0.34
CA GLU A 141 -1.64 2.53 -1.23
C GLU A 141 -1.87 3.11 -2.63
N LEU A 142 -0.82 3.77 -3.17
CA LEU A 142 -0.81 4.18 -4.57
C LEU A 142 -0.25 3.05 -5.43
N GLY A 143 -1.05 2.59 -6.39
CA GLY A 143 -0.63 1.68 -7.45
C GLY A 143 0.43 2.31 -8.36
N GLY A 144 1.14 1.47 -9.11
CA GLY A 144 2.19 1.92 -10.02
C GLY A 144 3.48 2.34 -9.33
N THR A 145 4.31 3.07 -10.06
CA THR A 145 5.64 3.50 -9.65
C THR A 145 5.73 5.03 -9.71
N ILE A 146 6.36 5.64 -8.72
CA ILE A 146 6.59 7.09 -8.73
C ILE A 146 7.44 7.46 -9.97
N GLY A 147 6.95 8.43 -10.74
CA GLY A 147 7.51 8.84 -12.03
C GLY A 147 6.63 8.43 -13.22
N ASP A 148 5.75 7.46 -13.06
CA ASP A 148 4.80 7.07 -14.10
C ASP A 148 3.80 8.22 -14.39
N ILE A 149 3.54 8.48 -15.66
CA ILE A 149 2.68 9.59 -16.09
C ILE A 149 1.26 9.45 -15.54
N GLU A 150 0.72 8.25 -15.60
CA GLU A 150 -0.63 7.92 -15.14
C GLU A 150 -0.83 8.13 -13.64
N GLY A 151 0.23 8.01 -12.84
CA GLY A 151 0.21 8.21 -11.38
C GLY A 151 0.21 9.68 -10.95
N GLN A 152 0.59 10.61 -11.83
CA GLN A 152 0.81 12.01 -11.45
C GLN A 152 -0.39 12.70 -10.80
N PRO A 153 -1.65 12.53 -11.25
CA PRO A 153 -2.81 13.14 -10.59
C PRO A 153 -3.01 12.66 -9.14
N PHE A 154 -2.68 11.39 -8.87
CA PHE A 154 -2.74 10.82 -7.52
C PHE A 154 -1.64 11.40 -6.62
N VAL A 155 -0.41 11.46 -7.13
CA VAL A 155 0.72 12.05 -6.41
C VAL A 155 0.43 13.50 -6.07
N GLU A 156 -0.11 14.26 -7.01
CA GLU A 156 -0.52 15.65 -6.77
C GLU A 156 -1.66 15.74 -5.74
N ALA A 157 -2.63 14.83 -5.80
CA ALA A 157 -3.74 14.79 -4.85
C ALA A 157 -3.27 14.52 -3.41
N ILE A 158 -2.37 13.54 -3.19
CA ILE A 158 -1.84 13.27 -1.84
C ILE A 158 -0.96 14.42 -1.32
N ARG A 159 -0.22 15.09 -2.22
CA ARG A 159 0.54 16.29 -1.86
C ARG A 159 -0.39 17.41 -1.35
N GLN A 160 -1.50 17.67 -2.08
CA GLN A 160 -2.49 18.66 -1.67
C GLN A 160 -3.21 18.24 -0.38
N TYR A 161 -3.49 16.93 -0.22
CA TYR A 161 -4.23 16.41 0.91
C TYR A 161 -3.55 16.68 2.26
N LYS A 162 -2.21 16.66 2.31
CA LYS A 162 -1.46 17.03 3.52
C LYS A 162 -1.80 18.43 4.03
N LYS A 163 -2.06 19.37 3.10
CA LYS A 163 -2.50 20.72 3.49
C LYS A 163 -3.95 20.74 3.95
N ASP A 164 -4.82 19.95 3.31
CA ASP A 164 -6.25 19.90 3.61
C ASP A 164 -6.52 19.24 4.97
N ALA A 165 -5.79 18.15 5.29
CA ALA A 165 -5.96 17.37 6.52
C ALA A 165 -5.14 17.89 7.70
N GLY A 166 -4.13 18.75 7.44
CA GLY A 166 -3.10 19.15 8.41
C GLY A 166 -1.87 18.22 8.34
N ALA A 167 -0.69 18.82 8.38
CA ALA A 167 0.56 18.08 8.19
C ALA A 167 0.81 17.01 9.26
N GLU A 168 0.30 17.22 10.47
CA GLU A 168 0.38 16.32 11.61
C GLU A 168 -0.54 15.09 11.49
N ASN A 169 -1.45 15.10 10.50
CA ASN A 169 -2.40 14.01 10.26
C ASN A 169 -2.05 13.16 9.04
N VAL A 170 -0.91 13.45 8.39
CA VAL A 170 -0.49 12.75 7.16
C VAL A 170 0.95 12.25 7.29
N CYS A 171 1.14 10.96 6.99
CA CYS A 171 2.44 10.31 6.92
C CYS A 171 2.67 9.76 5.51
N TYR A 172 3.83 10.01 4.92
CA TYR A 172 4.25 9.47 3.64
C TYR A 172 5.27 8.36 3.84
N ILE A 173 4.93 7.16 3.40
CA ILE A 173 5.81 5.99 3.39
C ILE A 173 6.21 5.71 1.94
N HIS A 174 7.50 5.56 1.70
CA HIS A 174 8.02 5.23 0.37
C HIS A 174 8.72 3.88 0.39
N VAL A 175 8.18 2.92 -0.35
CA VAL A 175 8.76 1.57 -0.51
C VAL A 175 9.67 1.58 -1.73
N SER A 176 10.91 1.14 -1.59
CA SER A 176 11.90 1.19 -2.67
C SER A 176 12.78 -0.06 -2.71
N LEU A 177 13.17 -0.46 -3.90
CA LEU A 177 14.07 -1.59 -4.11
C LEU A 177 15.52 -1.19 -3.89
N VAL A 178 16.26 -2.01 -3.13
CA VAL A 178 17.72 -1.99 -3.02
C VAL A 178 18.24 -3.27 -3.68
N PRO A 179 18.54 -3.24 -4.99
CA PRO A 179 18.92 -4.45 -5.71
C PRO A 179 20.32 -4.91 -5.34
N TYR A 180 20.51 -6.22 -5.26
CA TYR A 180 21.83 -6.84 -5.19
C TYR A 180 22.40 -7.04 -6.59
N ILE A 181 23.65 -6.64 -6.80
CA ILE A 181 24.36 -6.85 -8.06
C ILE A 181 25.36 -7.96 -7.89
N ALA A 182 25.02 -9.15 -8.38
CA ALA A 182 25.83 -10.36 -8.20
C ALA A 182 27.29 -10.20 -8.69
N ALA A 183 27.50 -9.50 -9.81
CA ALA A 183 28.85 -9.26 -10.35
C ALA A 183 29.70 -8.33 -9.48
N ALA A 184 29.09 -7.49 -8.65
CA ALA A 184 29.76 -6.56 -7.73
C ALA A 184 29.75 -7.06 -6.28
N HIS A 185 29.01 -8.12 -6.00
CA HIS A 185 28.80 -8.67 -4.64
C HIS A 185 28.34 -7.63 -3.62
N GLU A 186 27.46 -6.70 -4.04
CA GLU A 186 26.96 -5.64 -3.16
C GLU A 186 25.53 -5.19 -3.52
N VAL A 187 24.82 -4.67 -2.54
CA VAL A 187 23.56 -3.97 -2.72
C VAL A 187 23.78 -2.54 -3.24
N LYS A 188 22.87 -2.03 -4.06
CA LYS A 188 23.00 -0.71 -4.69
C LYS A 188 21.93 0.26 -4.21
N THR A 189 22.35 1.35 -3.59
CA THR A 189 21.47 2.40 -3.04
C THR A 189 20.99 3.43 -4.06
N LYS A 190 21.63 3.51 -5.23
CA LYS A 190 21.30 4.51 -6.26
C LYS A 190 19.84 4.47 -6.74
N PRO A 191 19.23 3.29 -6.99
CA PRO A 191 17.82 3.22 -7.39
C PRO A 191 16.89 3.88 -6.37
N THR A 192 17.07 3.59 -5.09
CA THR A 192 16.31 4.22 -3.98
C THR A 192 16.52 5.73 -3.93
N GLN A 193 17.78 6.20 -4.02
CA GLN A 193 18.09 7.64 -4.04
C GLN A 193 17.38 8.35 -5.20
N HIS A 194 17.34 7.75 -6.39
CA HIS A 194 16.65 8.32 -7.55
C HIS A 194 15.14 8.31 -7.36
N SER A 195 14.58 7.24 -6.84
CA SER A 195 13.14 7.12 -6.59
C SER A 195 12.66 8.17 -5.57
N VAL A 196 13.39 8.36 -4.47
CA VAL A 196 13.06 9.42 -3.50
C VAL A 196 13.25 10.83 -4.11
N LYS A 197 14.29 11.02 -4.92
CA LYS A 197 14.48 12.29 -5.63
C LYS A 197 13.30 12.59 -6.57
N GLU A 198 12.79 11.58 -7.26
CA GLU A 198 11.60 11.72 -8.12
C GLU A 198 10.37 12.09 -7.29
N LEU A 199 10.10 11.41 -6.17
CA LEU A 199 9.00 11.75 -5.26
C LEU A 199 9.12 13.20 -4.75
N ARG A 200 10.33 13.64 -4.40
CA ARG A 200 10.61 15.01 -3.97
C ARG A 200 10.38 16.03 -5.09
N SER A 201 10.56 15.67 -6.35
CA SER A 201 10.28 16.57 -7.48
C SER A 201 8.80 16.93 -7.59
N PHE A 202 7.90 16.05 -7.08
CA PHE A 202 6.47 16.34 -6.91
C PHE A 202 6.14 17.12 -5.63
N GLY A 203 7.14 17.47 -4.83
CA GLY A 203 6.95 18.22 -3.57
C GLY A 203 6.56 17.35 -2.38
N ILE A 204 6.83 16.06 -2.42
CA ILE A 204 6.61 15.12 -1.32
C ILE A 204 7.94 14.66 -0.75
N GLN A 205 8.21 14.99 0.52
CA GLN A 205 9.29 14.40 1.29
C GLN A 205 8.72 13.17 2.01
N PRO A 206 9.26 11.96 1.81
CA PRO A 206 8.84 10.80 2.59
C PRO A 206 9.21 11.01 4.07
N ASP A 207 8.30 10.62 4.94
CA ASP A 207 8.53 10.59 6.38
C ASP A 207 9.26 9.29 6.78
N ILE A 208 8.96 8.21 6.06
CA ILE A 208 9.51 6.87 6.29
C ILE A 208 9.88 6.24 4.96
N ILE A 209 10.97 5.47 4.94
CA ILE A 209 11.40 4.65 3.79
C ILE A 209 11.45 3.19 4.21
N VAL A 210 10.89 2.32 3.35
CA VAL A 210 10.98 0.87 3.49
C VAL A 210 11.80 0.31 2.34
N LEU A 211 12.88 -0.36 2.67
CA LEU A 211 13.86 -0.91 1.74
C LEU A 211 13.56 -2.40 1.48
N ARG A 212 13.14 -2.70 0.26
CA ARG A 212 12.94 -4.08 -0.19
C ARG A 212 14.24 -4.62 -0.80
N SER A 213 14.61 -5.82 -0.42
CA SER A 213 15.77 -6.53 -0.97
C SER A 213 15.59 -8.04 -0.81
N ASP A 214 16.18 -8.81 -1.72
CA ASP A 214 16.38 -10.25 -1.61
C ASP A 214 17.67 -10.62 -0.81
N HIS A 215 18.41 -9.60 -0.37
CA HIS A 215 19.65 -9.74 0.40
C HIS A 215 19.60 -8.86 1.63
N HIS A 216 20.40 -9.24 2.63
CA HIS A 216 20.53 -8.45 3.87
C HIS A 216 21.04 -7.03 3.59
N ILE A 217 20.42 -6.08 4.25
CA ILE A 217 20.76 -4.65 4.21
C ILE A 217 21.33 -4.26 5.58
N ASP A 218 22.62 -3.98 5.59
CA ASP A 218 23.32 -3.57 6.80
C ASP A 218 23.04 -2.11 7.21
N ASP A 219 23.44 -1.75 8.42
CA ASP A 219 23.22 -0.42 8.98
C ASP A 219 23.96 0.69 8.22
N ASP A 220 25.10 0.41 7.60
CA ASP A 220 25.85 1.38 6.80
C ASP A 220 25.09 1.75 5.54
N VAL A 221 24.42 0.76 4.91
CA VAL A 221 23.54 1.00 3.75
C VAL A 221 22.31 1.81 4.16
N ARG A 222 21.69 1.49 5.31
CA ARG A 222 20.56 2.26 5.86
C ARG A 222 20.96 3.72 6.13
N ALA A 223 22.06 3.92 6.85
CA ALA A 223 22.58 5.27 7.17
C ALA A 223 22.92 6.07 5.90
N LYS A 224 23.48 5.41 4.89
CA LYS A 224 23.76 6.03 3.60
C LYS A 224 22.47 6.49 2.90
N ILE A 225 21.44 5.64 2.85
CA ILE A 225 20.15 6.02 2.25
C ILE A 225 19.53 7.18 3.03
N ALA A 226 19.47 7.09 4.35
CA ALA A 226 18.99 8.15 5.24
C ALA A 226 19.63 9.51 4.91
N SER A 227 20.96 9.56 4.85
CA SER A 227 21.71 10.76 4.51
C SER A 227 21.40 11.34 3.12
N PHE A 228 21.23 10.47 2.08
CA PHE A 228 20.93 10.93 0.72
C PHE A 228 19.47 11.34 0.51
N THR A 229 18.58 10.87 1.35
CA THR A 229 17.13 11.08 1.20
C THR A 229 16.57 12.09 2.19
N ASP A 230 17.41 12.59 3.12
CA ASP A 230 16.99 13.54 4.16
C ASP A 230 15.86 12.97 5.02
N VAL A 231 16.04 11.71 5.42
CA VAL A 231 15.16 10.97 6.33
C VAL A 231 16.00 10.49 7.50
N ASP A 232 15.47 10.55 8.71
CA ASP A 232 16.16 10.04 9.90
C ASP A 232 16.44 8.54 9.75
N VAL A 233 17.61 8.07 10.19
CA VAL A 233 18.02 6.67 10.05
C VAL A 233 17.02 5.72 10.73
N ASP A 234 16.40 6.16 11.84
CA ASP A 234 15.38 5.42 12.57
C ASP A 234 14.03 5.34 11.82
N CYS A 235 13.90 6.08 10.73
CA CYS A 235 12.76 6.04 9.81
C CYS A 235 13.07 5.33 8.48
N VAL A 236 14.22 4.63 8.41
CA VAL A 236 14.60 3.78 7.28
C VAL A 236 14.57 2.32 7.72
N PHE A 237 13.58 1.58 7.26
CA PHE A 237 13.32 0.18 7.62
C PHE A 237 13.75 -0.76 6.52
N THR A 238 14.15 -1.97 6.89
CA THR A 238 14.41 -3.06 5.94
C THR A 238 13.21 -4.00 5.89
N CYS A 239 12.89 -4.49 4.72
CA CYS A 239 11.89 -5.52 4.50
C CYS A 239 12.44 -6.51 3.48
N GLU A 240 13.25 -7.46 3.95
CA GLU A 240 13.84 -8.52 3.16
C GLU A 240 12.77 -9.55 2.76
N ASP A 241 13.11 -10.43 1.81
CA ASP A 241 12.19 -11.48 1.42
C ASP A 241 11.94 -12.43 2.59
N ALA A 242 10.66 -12.62 2.91
CA ALA A 242 10.22 -13.48 4.00
C ALA A 242 9.83 -14.87 3.47
N PRO A 243 9.92 -15.94 4.30
CA PRO A 243 9.43 -17.27 3.92
C PRO A 243 7.94 -17.28 3.58
N SER A 244 7.15 -16.45 4.26
CA SER A 244 5.73 -16.21 4.02
C SER A 244 5.42 -14.73 4.14
N ILE A 245 4.45 -14.25 3.35
CA ILE A 245 3.96 -12.87 3.49
C ILE A 245 3.42 -12.58 4.90
N TYR A 246 2.92 -13.59 5.59
CA TYR A 246 2.40 -13.49 6.96
C TYR A 246 3.48 -13.30 8.03
N ASP A 247 4.76 -13.55 7.72
CA ASP A 247 5.89 -13.24 8.61
C ASP A 247 6.27 -11.75 8.59
N VAL A 248 5.90 -11.03 7.53
CA VAL A 248 6.28 -9.63 7.34
C VAL A 248 5.85 -8.72 8.50
N PRO A 249 4.62 -8.82 9.06
CA PRO A 249 4.25 -8.02 10.23
C PRO A 249 5.19 -8.20 11.41
N ARG A 250 5.61 -9.45 11.71
CA ARG A 250 6.55 -9.75 12.80
C ARG A 250 7.92 -9.13 12.53
N MET A 251 8.46 -9.29 11.31
CA MET A 251 9.75 -8.70 10.92
C MET A 251 9.76 -7.17 11.03
N MET A 252 8.65 -6.53 10.69
CA MET A 252 8.52 -5.08 10.81
C MET A 252 8.29 -4.63 12.27
N ALA A 253 7.60 -5.45 13.07
CA ALA A 253 7.41 -5.24 14.50
C ALA A 253 8.73 -5.24 15.28
N GLU A 254 9.67 -6.13 14.91
CA GLU A 254 11.00 -6.22 15.50
C GLU A 254 11.85 -4.95 15.29
N GLN A 255 11.53 -4.14 14.29
CA GLN A 255 12.16 -2.86 13.99
C GLN A 255 11.37 -1.66 14.55
N ASP A 256 10.28 -1.88 15.29
CA ASP A 256 9.38 -0.82 15.82
C ASP A 256 8.78 0.10 14.74
N PHE A 257 8.52 -0.45 13.53
CA PHE A 257 8.01 0.30 12.40
C PHE A 257 6.70 1.06 12.71
N ASP A 258 5.74 0.38 13.30
CA ASP A 258 4.46 0.95 13.71
C ASP A 258 4.60 2.00 14.83
N LEU A 259 5.58 1.83 15.73
CA LEU A 259 5.89 2.82 16.76
C LEU A 259 6.34 4.14 16.11
N ARG A 260 7.25 4.09 15.14
CA ARG A 260 7.69 5.29 14.41
C ARG A 260 6.56 5.96 13.64
N VAL A 261 5.65 5.16 13.07
CA VAL A 261 4.43 5.71 12.43
C VAL A 261 3.54 6.41 13.44
N CYS A 262 3.32 5.82 14.63
CA CYS A 262 2.56 6.45 15.71
C CYS A 262 3.21 7.77 16.15
N GLU A 263 4.50 7.81 16.38
CA GLU A 263 5.24 9.02 16.75
C GLU A 263 5.10 10.12 15.69
N ARG A 264 5.25 9.74 14.40
CA ARG A 264 5.13 10.68 13.28
C ARG A 264 3.73 11.31 13.18
N LEU A 265 2.70 10.56 13.51
CA LEU A 265 1.30 10.98 13.46
C LEU A 265 0.78 11.54 14.79
N GLY A 266 1.59 11.55 15.84
CA GLY A 266 1.16 11.97 17.18
C GLY A 266 0.06 11.05 17.74
N LEU A 267 0.09 9.78 17.39
CA LEU A 267 -0.76 8.75 17.97
C LEU A 267 -0.17 8.28 19.30
N ASP A 268 -1.03 7.91 20.25
CA ASP A 268 -0.59 7.34 21.53
C ASP A 268 0.07 5.96 21.25
N PRO A 269 1.33 5.73 21.64
CA PRO A 269 2.01 4.47 21.41
C PRO A 269 1.52 3.37 22.36
N ARG A 270 0.27 2.93 22.20
CA ARG A 270 -0.33 1.85 22.97
C ARG A 270 0.52 0.58 22.88
N GLU A 271 0.43 -0.28 23.90
CA GLU A 271 1.09 -1.59 23.85
C GLU A 271 0.57 -2.42 22.65
N ARG A 272 1.48 -3.08 21.95
CA ARG A 272 1.18 -3.90 20.78
C ARG A 272 0.88 -5.32 21.22
N ASP A 273 -0.34 -5.82 21.00
CA ASP A 273 -0.73 -7.19 21.22
C ASP A 273 -0.74 -7.98 19.90
N MET A 274 0.25 -8.83 19.72
CA MET A 274 0.38 -9.72 18.56
C MET A 274 -0.04 -11.17 18.86
N ALA A 275 -0.63 -11.46 20.02
CA ALA A 275 -0.89 -12.83 20.45
C ALA A 275 -1.77 -13.62 19.46
N ASP A 276 -2.76 -12.98 18.84
CA ASP A 276 -3.62 -13.62 17.84
C ASP A 276 -2.84 -13.95 16.57
N TRP A 277 -2.00 -13.01 16.10
CA TRP A 277 -1.18 -13.20 14.92
C TRP A 277 -0.12 -14.29 15.13
N GLU A 278 0.53 -14.29 16.29
CA GLU A 278 1.51 -15.32 16.64
C GLU A 278 0.86 -16.72 16.75
N ARG A 279 -0.38 -16.81 17.27
CA ARG A 279 -1.12 -18.09 17.26
C ARG A 279 -1.43 -18.56 15.84
N PHE A 280 -1.81 -17.65 14.95
CA PHE A 280 -2.03 -17.96 13.54
C PHE A 280 -0.74 -18.46 12.87
N LEU A 281 0.38 -17.77 13.05
CA LEU A 281 1.68 -18.20 12.51
C LEU A 281 2.09 -19.58 13.05
N ALA A 282 1.95 -19.81 14.34
CA ALA A 282 2.26 -21.11 14.95
C ALA A 282 1.38 -22.24 14.41
N ALA A 283 0.09 -21.97 14.17
CA ALA A 283 -0.81 -22.96 13.58
C ALA A 283 -0.45 -23.27 12.12
N LYS A 284 -0.10 -22.24 11.34
CA LYS A 284 0.40 -22.38 9.97
C LYS A 284 1.68 -23.22 9.94
N ASP A 285 2.67 -22.85 10.73
CA ASP A 285 3.97 -23.56 10.78
C ASP A 285 3.80 -25.03 11.21
N HIS A 286 2.91 -25.31 12.16
CA HIS A 286 2.58 -26.68 12.56
C HIS A 286 1.94 -27.46 11.41
N ALA A 287 0.97 -26.86 10.72
CA ALA A 287 0.29 -27.50 9.58
C ALA A 287 1.27 -27.82 8.43
N GLU A 288 2.21 -26.91 8.14
CA GLU A 288 3.20 -27.09 7.07
C GLU A 288 4.29 -28.13 7.41
N ASN A 289 4.73 -28.21 8.67
CA ASN A 289 5.86 -29.05 9.06
C ASN A 289 5.47 -30.42 9.64
N GLU A 290 4.31 -30.52 10.30
CA GLU A 290 3.90 -31.71 11.04
C GLU A 290 2.56 -32.30 10.56
N GLY A 291 1.81 -31.56 9.71
CA GLY A 291 0.53 -31.99 9.18
C GLY A 291 0.66 -33.00 8.04
N ASP A 292 -0.32 -33.90 7.94
CA ASP A 292 -0.46 -34.73 6.74
C ASP A 292 -0.94 -33.88 5.56
N PRO A 293 -0.25 -33.86 4.42
CA PRO A 293 -0.63 -33.02 3.29
C PRO A 293 -1.95 -33.45 2.66
N VAL A 294 -2.91 -32.53 2.57
CA VAL A 294 -4.14 -32.70 1.81
C VAL A 294 -3.95 -32.13 0.40
N LYS A 295 -4.22 -32.94 -0.62
CA LYS A 295 -4.10 -32.52 -2.03
C LYS A 295 -5.42 -31.98 -2.52
N ILE A 296 -5.44 -30.69 -2.86
CA ILE A 296 -6.57 -30.02 -3.51
C ILE A 296 -6.19 -29.68 -4.94
N ALA A 297 -7.08 -29.97 -5.90
CA ALA A 297 -6.87 -29.63 -7.30
C ALA A 297 -7.67 -28.37 -7.65
N LEU A 298 -6.97 -27.29 -8.00
CA LEU A 298 -7.57 -26.09 -8.56
C LEU A 298 -7.70 -26.25 -10.09
N VAL A 299 -8.95 -26.32 -10.59
CA VAL A 299 -9.25 -26.50 -12.00
C VAL A 299 -9.98 -25.27 -12.53
N GLY A 300 -9.37 -24.57 -13.49
CA GLY A 300 -9.94 -23.34 -14.04
C GLY A 300 -9.16 -22.81 -15.24
N LYS A 301 -9.56 -21.63 -15.72
CA LYS A 301 -8.76 -20.83 -16.65
C LYS A 301 -7.63 -20.14 -15.89
N TYR A 302 -6.59 -19.71 -16.59
CA TYR A 302 -5.50 -18.90 -16.04
C TYR A 302 -4.66 -19.58 -14.94
N THR A 303 -4.79 -20.88 -14.73
CA THR A 303 -4.05 -21.64 -13.69
C THR A 303 -2.53 -21.66 -13.88
N GLN A 304 -2.02 -21.10 -14.97
CA GLN A 304 -0.57 -20.91 -15.19
C GLN A 304 0.01 -19.76 -14.38
N LEU A 305 -0.85 -18.86 -13.87
CA LEU A 305 -0.46 -17.75 -13.00
C LEU A 305 -1.15 -17.94 -11.65
N PRO A 306 -0.40 -18.24 -10.57
CA PRO A 306 -0.97 -18.41 -9.23
C PRO A 306 -1.79 -17.21 -8.77
N ASP A 307 -1.36 -15.98 -9.08
CA ASP A 307 -2.04 -14.75 -8.68
C ASP A 307 -3.48 -14.64 -9.23
N ALA A 308 -3.83 -15.40 -10.28
CA ALA A 308 -5.20 -15.44 -10.79
C ALA A 308 -6.20 -16.06 -9.80
N TYR A 309 -5.71 -16.78 -8.79
CA TYR A 309 -6.48 -17.47 -7.76
C TYR A 309 -5.91 -17.26 -6.36
N LEU A 310 -5.27 -16.12 -6.15
CA LEU A 310 -4.49 -15.85 -4.95
C LEU A 310 -5.30 -16.06 -3.68
N SER A 311 -6.51 -15.53 -3.58
CA SER A 311 -7.35 -15.67 -2.38
C SER A 311 -7.76 -17.11 -2.11
N VAL A 312 -7.97 -17.94 -3.16
CA VAL A 312 -8.26 -19.37 -3.00
C VAL A 312 -7.02 -20.14 -2.54
N ILE A 313 -5.84 -19.74 -3.02
CA ILE A 313 -4.56 -20.38 -2.62
C ILE A 313 -4.21 -20.04 -1.18
N GLU A 314 -4.47 -18.80 -0.77
CA GLU A 314 -4.19 -18.31 0.58
C GLU A 314 -5.20 -18.82 1.64
N ALA A 315 -6.39 -19.23 1.24
CA ALA A 315 -7.42 -19.78 2.12
C ALA A 315 -7.18 -21.25 2.47
#